data_817165be148f6ef75009052670f1d1af
#
_entry.id   817165be148f6ef75009052670f1d1af
#
_cell.length_a   1.000
_cell.length_b   1.000
_cell.length_c   1.000
_cell.angle_alpha   90.00
_cell.angle_beta   90.00
_cell.angle_gamma   90.00
#
_symmetry.space_group_name_H-M   'P 1'
#
loop_
_entity.id
_entity.type
_entity.pdbx_description
1 polymer ?
#
loop_
_entity_poly.entity_id
_entity_poly.type
_entity_poly.pdbx_seq_one_letter_code
_entity_poly.pdbx_strand_id
1 'polypeptide(L)'
;MELADPRALRGPPAVARQLLSVQVGAARRVQMGGRSVLTAMGKHPVPGPVPVLPMGLLGDEQADPSVHGGLEKAVYAYPAEHYPFWQAARREHGLTQIEDSLPHGSLGENLTLQGLLDSELWAGDVLKFPNCALQVRIPREPCYKFNAAMGFSRASRLMAESGFCGVYLSVRLPGSLCAGESFELLPGQRSVSIAQLFAAKMRKHLR
;
A
#
# COMPACT_ATOMS: atom_id res chain seq x y z
N MET A 1 45.71 4.52 27.62
CA MET A 1 45.17 4.00 26.37
C MET A 1 43.75 3.53 26.68
N GLU A 2 42.81 4.47 26.51
CA GLU A 2 41.40 4.31 26.89
C GLU A 2 40.72 3.45 25.83
N LEU A 3 40.20 2.29 26.23
CA LEU A 3 39.47 1.39 25.33
C LEU A 3 38.12 2.06 24.98
N ALA A 4 37.93 2.35 23.73
CA ALA A 4 36.68 2.90 23.23
C ALA A 4 35.50 1.98 23.61
N ASP A 5 34.44 2.57 24.20
CA ASP A 5 33.22 1.84 24.59
C ASP A 5 32.56 1.21 23.35
N PRO A 6 32.40 -0.13 23.31
CA PRO A 6 31.76 -0.80 22.16
C PRO A 6 30.29 -0.43 21.96
N ARG A 7 29.66 0.35 22.85
CA ARG A 7 28.29 0.87 22.72
C ARG A 7 28.16 2.08 21.80
N ALA A 8 29.29 2.74 21.46
CA ALA A 8 29.30 3.95 20.61
C ALA A 8 29.05 3.70 19.11
N LEU A 9 28.96 2.42 18.68
CA LEU A 9 28.74 2.04 17.27
C LEU A 9 27.32 1.58 16.94
N ARG A 10 26.36 1.78 17.84
CA ARG A 10 24.95 1.57 17.48
C ARG A 10 24.44 2.79 16.72
N GLY A 11 24.34 2.65 15.42
CA GLY A 11 23.54 3.57 14.60
C GLY A 11 22.12 3.73 15.17
N PRO A 12 21.35 4.75 14.73
CA PRO A 12 19.99 4.92 15.20
C PRO A 12 19.24 3.59 15.06
N PRO A 13 18.36 3.23 16.03
CA PRO A 13 17.62 1.98 15.97
C PRO A 13 16.88 1.92 14.62
N ALA A 14 17.11 0.84 13.87
CA ALA A 14 16.37 0.61 12.63
C ALA A 14 14.89 0.70 12.95
N VAL A 15 14.16 1.56 12.25
CA VAL A 15 12.71 1.68 12.42
C VAL A 15 12.12 0.30 12.22
N ALA A 16 11.45 -0.23 13.25
CA ALA A 16 10.86 -1.55 13.18
C ALA A 16 9.78 -1.56 12.09
N ARG A 17 9.94 -2.41 11.09
CA ARG A 17 8.95 -2.61 10.03
C ARG A 17 7.84 -3.48 10.53
N GLN A 18 6.61 -2.96 10.48
CA GLN A 18 5.45 -3.64 11.05
C GLN A 18 4.25 -3.60 10.11
N LEU A 19 3.48 -4.68 10.07
CA LEU A 19 2.16 -4.76 9.44
C LEU A 19 1.13 -4.27 10.46
N LEU A 20 0.63 -3.04 10.27
CA LEU A 20 -0.33 -2.45 11.20
C LEU A 20 -1.72 -3.04 11.05
N SER A 21 -2.12 -3.37 9.82
CA SER A 21 -3.47 -3.86 9.55
C SER A 21 -3.52 -4.67 8.26
N VAL A 22 -4.36 -5.70 8.23
CA VAL A 22 -4.69 -6.52 7.04
C VAL A 22 -6.14 -6.25 6.69
N GLN A 23 -6.42 -5.91 5.43
CA GLN A 23 -7.74 -5.56 4.95
C GLN A 23 -8.15 -6.41 3.73
N VAL A 24 -9.42 -6.75 3.70
CA VAL A 24 -10.05 -7.42 2.55
C VAL A 24 -11.32 -6.70 2.15
N GLY A 25 -11.76 -6.89 0.92
CA GLY A 25 -13.00 -6.31 0.42
C GLY A 25 -13.57 -7.08 -0.75
N ALA A 26 -14.87 -7.37 -0.69
CA ALA A 26 -15.59 -7.94 -1.83
C ALA A 26 -15.82 -6.90 -2.92
N ALA A 27 -15.81 -7.33 -4.16
CA ALA A 27 -16.15 -6.51 -5.32
C ALA A 27 -17.66 -6.21 -5.29
N ARG A 28 -18.01 -4.93 -5.24
CA ARG A 28 -19.40 -4.48 -5.20
C ARG A 28 -19.67 -3.34 -6.18
N ARG A 29 -20.91 -3.24 -6.63
CA ARG A 29 -21.34 -2.10 -7.45
C ARG A 29 -21.67 -0.92 -6.55
N VAL A 30 -21.08 0.23 -6.86
CA VAL A 30 -21.34 1.51 -6.18
C VAL A 30 -21.68 2.58 -7.20
N GLN A 31 -22.49 3.58 -6.81
CA GLN A 31 -22.78 4.73 -7.66
C GLN A 31 -21.64 5.74 -7.57
N MET A 32 -21.01 6.05 -8.70
CA MET A 32 -19.95 7.04 -8.83
C MET A 32 -20.26 7.96 -10.01
N GLY A 33 -20.51 9.25 -9.73
CA GLY A 33 -20.82 10.22 -10.78
C GLY A 33 -22.01 9.82 -11.68
N GLY A 34 -23.06 9.25 -11.09
CA GLY A 34 -24.25 8.79 -11.80
C GLY A 34 -24.12 7.46 -12.56
N ARG A 35 -22.97 6.77 -12.44
CA ARG A 35 -22.71 5.48 -13.08
C ARG A 35 -22.54 4.37 -12.05
N SER A 36 -23.04 3.18 -12.37
CA SER A 36 -22.81 1.96 -11.58
C SER A 36 -21.43 1.39 -11.90
N VAL A 37 -20.51 1.42 -10.94
CA VAL A 37 -19.11 1.00 -11.11
C VAL A 37 -18.80 -0.17 -10.17
N LEU A 38 -18.23 -1.26 -10.71
CA LEU A 38 -17.71 -2.37 -9.91
C LEU A 38 -16.37 -1.98 -9.28
N THR A 39 -16.24 -2.14 -7.95
CA THR A 39 -15.02 -1.80 -7.22
C THR A 39 -14.85 -2.67 -5.99
N ALA A 40 -13.60 -3.00 -5.64
CA ALA A 40 -13.19 -3.66 -4.41
C ALA A 40 -12.38 -2.71 -3.50
N MET A 41 -12.49 -1.39 -3.69
CA MET A 41 -11.77 -0.40 -2.87
C MET A 41 -12.36 -0.23 -1.46
N GLY A 42 -13.58 -0.68 -1.22
CA GLY A 42 -14.19 -0.62 0.13
C GLY A 42 -13.65 -1.74 1.01
N LYS A 43 -12.36 -1.67 1.37
CA LYS A 43 -11.71 -2.66 2.21
C LYS A 43 -11.91 -2.37 3.69
N HIS A 44 -11.91 -3.41 4.52
CA HIS A 44 -12.08 -3.31 5.96
C HIS A 44 -11.07 -4.22 6.67
N PRO A 45 -10.59 -3.82 7.85
CA PRO A 45 -9.69 -4.64 8.66
C PRO A 45 -10.30 -5.99 9.03
N VAL A 46 -9.46 -7.03 9.01
CA VAL A 46 -9.82 -8.39 9.39
C VAL A 46 -9.00 -8.78 10.63
N PRO A 47 -9.63 -9.27 11.70
CA PRO A 47 -8.92 -9.75 12.88
C PRO A 47 -8.29 -11.14 12.61
N GLY A 48 -7.13 -11.38 13.26
CA GLY A 48 -6.44 -12.67 13.21
C GLY A 48 -5.72 -12.96 11.89
N PRO A 49 -5.20 -14.19 11.74
CA PRO A 49 -4.45 -14.60 10.56
C PRO A 49 -5.33 -14.70 9.32
N VAL A 50 -4.88 -14.08 8.23
CA VAL A 50 -5.52 -14.12 6.91
C VAL A 50 -4.68 -14.98 5.96
N PRO A 51 -5.23 -16.02 5.33
CA PRO A 51 -4.52 -16.82 4.34
C PRO A 51 -4.08 -16.00 3.13
N VAL A 52 -2.82 -16.20 2.73
CA VAL A 52 -2.19 -15.60 1.54
C VAL A 52 -2.13 -16.67 0.45
N LEU A 53 -2.90 -16.47 -0.61
CA LEU A 53 -3.02 -17.34 -1.76
C LEU A 53 -2.28 -16.73 -2.96
N PRO A 54 -1.96 -17.48 -4.02
CA PRO A 54 -1.25 -16.93 -5.19
C PRO A 54 -1.90 -15.69 -5.80
N MET A 55 -3.23 -15.58 -5.74
CA MET A 55 -4.01 -14.46 -6.30
C MET A 55 -4.30 -13.34 -5.30
N GLY A 56 -3.81 -13.42 -4.05
CA GLY A 56 -4.03 -12.41 -3.01
C GLY A 56 -4.52 -12.99 -1.69
N LEU A 57 -5.21 -12.19 -0.90
CA LEU A 57 -5.70 -12.57 0.43
C LEU A 57 -7.05 -13.27 0.34
N LEU A 58 -7.25 -14.31 1.15
CA LEU A 58 -8.55 -14.95 1.26
C LEU A 58 -9.60 -13.94 1.77
N GLY A 59 -10.74 -13.88 1.07
CA GLY A 59 -11.81 -12.90 1.36
C GLY A 59 -11.64 -11.55 0.65
N ASP A 60 -10.52 -11.34 -0.05
CA ASP A 60 -10.35 -10.18 -0.92
C ASP A 60 -10.71 -10.52 -2.37
N GLU A 61 -11.35 -9.58 -3.06
CA GLU A 61 -11.71 -9.73 -4.47
C GLU A 61 -11.07 -8.65 -5.33
N GLN A 62 -10.76 -9.01 -6.58
CA GLN A 62 -10.26 -8.12 -7.61
C GLN A 62 -11.39 -7.76 -8.55
N ALA A 63 -11.86 -6.50 -8.50
CA ALA A 63 -13.02 -6.07 -9.30
C ALA A 63 -12.78 -6.08 -10.83
N ASP A 64 -11.52 -5.97 -11.25
CA ASP A 64 -11.12 -5.96 -12.66
C ASP A 64 -9.71 -6.55 -12.78
N PRO A 65 -9.59 -7.88 -12.95
CA PRO A 65 -8.29 -8.54 -13.05
C PRO A 65 -7.46 -8.10 -14.26
N SER A 66 -8.08 -7.54 -15.30
CA SER A 66 -7.36 -7.09 -16.51
C SER A 66 -6.58 -5.79 -16.29
N VAL A 67 -7.03 -4.93 -15.35
CA VAL A 67 -6.41 -3.62 -15.06
C VAL A 67 -5.87 -3.53 -13.62
N HIS A 68 -6.67 -3.97 -12.65
CA HIS A 68 -6.40 -3.80 -11.21
C HIS A 68 -6.29 -5.14 -10.47
N GLY A 69 -5.73 -6.17 -11.09
CA GLY A 69 -5.61 -7.49 -10.50
C GLY A 69 -4.58 -8.36 -11.20
N GLY A 70 -4.70 -9.68 -11.01
CA GLY A 70 -3.76 -10.69 -11.49
C GLY A 70 -2.60 -10.92 -10.53
N LEU A 71 -1.76 -11.91 -10.86
CA LEU A 71 -0.65 -12.36 -10.00
C LEU A 71 0.34 -11.25 -9.63
N GLU A 72 0.59 -10.30 -10.55
CA GLU A 72 1.52 -9.19 -10.32
C GLU A 72 0.94 -8.07 -9.44
N LYS A 73 -0.36 -8.08 -9.21
CA LYS A 73 -1.12 -7.12 -8.41
C LYS A 73 -1.97 -7.85 -7.36
N ALA A 74 -1.46 -8.97 -6.87
CA ALA A 74 -2.20 -9.85 -5.95
C ALA A 74 -2.52 -9.17 -4.62
N VAL A 75 -1.63 -8.33 -4.11
CA VAL A 75 -1.78 -7.61 -2.85
C VAL A 75 -1.35 -6.15 -3.04
N TYR A 76 -2.12 -5.21 -2.51
CA TYR A 76 -1.75 -3.80 -2.49
C TYR A 76 -1.32 -3.38 -1.08
N ALA A 77 -0.10 -2.87 -0.95
CA ALA A 77 0.46 -2.37 0.30
C ALA A 77 0.63 -0.85 0.28
N TYR A 78 0.42 -0.22 1.43
CA TYR A 78 0.48 1.23 1.58
C TYR A 78 1.17 1.66 2.88
N PRO A 79 2.10 2.65 2.86
CA PRO A 79 2.75 3.19 4.06
C PRO A 79 1.78 3.98 4.94
N ALA A 80 1.74 3.66 6.22
CA ALA A 80 0.93 4.40 7.21
C ALA A 80 1.39 5.86 7.33
N GLU A 81 2.66 6.11 7.07
CA GLU A 81 3.30 7.44 7.12
C GLU A 81 2.65 8.46 6.18
N HIS A 82 1.97 8.00 5.13
CA HIS A 82 1.27 8.89 4.18
C HIS A 82 -0.16 9.23 4.59
N TYR A 83 -0.73 8.58 5.60
CA TYR A 83 -2.09 8.83 6.06
C TYR A 83 -2.34 10.27 6.53
N PRO A 84 -1.41 10.92 7.29
CA PRO A 84 -1.60 12.31 7.68
C PRO A 84 -1.74 13.28 6.49
N PHE A 85 -1.04 13.03 5.38
CA PHE A 85 -1.19 13.81 4.15
C PHE A 85 -2.63 13.71 3.59
N TRP A 86 -3.18 12.50 3.52
CA TRP A 86 -4.53 12.29 3.02
C TRP A 86 -5.61 12.85 3.96
N GLN A 87 -5.39 12.74 5.27
CA GLN A 87 -6.26 13.38 6.24
C GLN A 87 -6.27 14.90 6.08
N ALA A 88 -5.10 15.53 5.91
CA ALA A 88 -5.00 16.96 5.66
C ALA A 88 -5.72 17.35 4.36
N ALA A 89 -5.48 16.63 3.26
CA ALA A 89 -6.14 16.88 1.98
C ALA A 89 -7.67 16.78 2.08
N ARG A 90 -8.20 15.80 2.83
CA ARG A 90 -9.66 15.67 3.07
C ARG A 90 -10.22 16.83 3.88
N ARG A 91 -9.51 17.29 4.93
CA ARG A 91 -9.92 18.47 5.72
C ARG A 91 -9.97 19.74 4.88
N GLU A 92 -8.97 19.97 4.02
CA GLU A 92 -8.95 21.10 3.08
C GLU A 92 -10.15 21.11 2.12
N HIS A 93 -10.74 19.92 1.85
CA HIS A 93 -11.96 19.77 1.04
C HIS A 93 -13.24 19.69 1.89
N GLY A 94 -13.18 19.95 3.19
CA GLY A 94 -14.33 19.99 4.10
C GLY A 94 -14.99 18.63 4.36
N LEU A 95 -14.27 17.52 4.18
CA LEU A 95 -14.84 16.17 4.24
C LEU A 95 -14.73 15.49 5.61
N THR A 96 -13.84 15.97 6.47
CA THR A 96 -13.62 15.39 7.81
C THR A 96 -13.45 16.49 8.85
N GLN A 97 -13.83 16.20 10.10
CA GLN A 97 -13.44 17.01 11.25
C GLN A 97 -11.96 16.72 11.60
N ILE A 98 -11.35 17.56 12.45
CA ILE A 98 -9.94 17.40 12.86
C ILE A 98 -9.71 16.07 13.57
N GLU A 99 -10.69 15.61 14.36
CA GLU A 99 -10.60 14.37 15.12
C GLU A 99 -10.88 13.11 14.30
N ASP A 100 -11.42 13.23 13.08
CA ASP A 100 -11.73 12.09 12.24
C ASP A 100 -10.45 11.47 11.69
N SER A 101 -10.10 10.28 12.15
CA SER A 101 -9.02 9.50 11.57
C SER A 101 -9.47 8.80 10.29
N LEU A 102 -8.60 8.78 9.28
CA LEU A 102 -8.83 7.98 8.08
C LEU A 102 -8.54 6.50 8.43
N PRO A 103 -9.53 5.58 8.39
CA PRO A 103 -9.29 4.19 8.76
C PRO A 103 -8.33 3.50 7.79
N HIS A 104 -7.57 2.51 8.26
CA HIS A 104 -6.78 1.64 7.38
C HIS A 104 -7.69 0.94 6.36
N GLY A 105 -7.22 0.80 5.12
CA GLY A 105 -8.03 0.32 3.98
C GLY A 105 -8.72 1.42 3.18
N SER A 106 -8.73 2.66 3.66
CA SER A 106 -9.40 3.79 2.99
C SER A 106 -8.82 4.12 1.63
N LEU A 107 -7.54 3.81 1.39
CA LEU A 107 -6.88 4.03 0.11
C LEU A 107 -7.05 2.82 -0.82
N GLY A 108 -7.78 1.78 -0.37
CA GLY A 108 -8.04 0.54 -1.08
C GLY A 108 -6.92 -0.50 -0.93
N GLU A 109 -6.02 -0.30 0.01
CA GLU A 109 -4.91 -1.22 0.30
C GLU A 109 -5.37 -2.46 1.09
N ASN A 110 -4.64 -3.56 0.87
CA ASN A 110 -4.76 -4.80 1.63
C ASN A 110 -3.87 -4.80 2.89
N LEU A 111 -2.71 -4.14 2.81
CA LEU A 111 -1.75 -4.07 3.89
C LEU A 111 -1.40 -2.63 4.20
N THR A 112 -1.61 -2.21 5.45
CA THR A 112 -1.06 -0.95 5.95
C THR A 112 0.24 -1.24 6.67
N LEU A 113 1.34 -0.73 6.12
CA LEU A 113 2.71 -0.97 6.61
C LEU A 113 3.22 0.24 7.37
N GLN A 114 4.10 0.02 8.34
CA GLN A 114 4.87 1.05 9.04
C GLN A 114 6.37 0.78 8.90
N GLY A 115 7.17 1.83 8.84
CA GLY A 115 8.63 1.76 8.79
C GLY A 115 9.19 1.42 7.39
N LEU A 116 8.39 1.63 6.33
CA LEU A 116 8.82 1.40 4.94
C LEU A 116 8.04 2.30 3.98
N LEU A 117 8.73 3.21 3.30
CA LEU A 117 8.15 4.13 2.32
C LEU A 117 8.26 3.59 0.88
N ASP A 118 7.37 4.05 0.00
CA ASP A 118 7.42 3.73 -1.44
C ASP A 118 8.77 4.07 -2.06
N SER A 119 9.38 5.17 -1.62
CA SER A 119 10.66 5.67 -2.13
C SER A 119 11.85 4.77 -1.79
N GLU A 120 11.72 3.90 -0.79
CA GLU A 120 12.75 2.94 -0.37
C GLU A 120 12.67 1.62 -1.12
N LEU A 121 11.57 1.39 -1.87
CA LEU A 121 11.26 0.13 -2.52
C LEU A 121 11.77 0.07 -3.97
N TRP A 122 12.21 -1.13 -4.35
CA TRP A 122 12.64 -1.45 -5.69
C TRP A 122 11.84 -2.65 -6.22
N ALA A 123 11.58 -2.66 -7.51
CA ALA A 123 10.96 -3.82 -8.14
C ALA A 123 11.85 -5.07 -7.93
N GLY A 124 11.25 -6.14 -7.44
CA GLY A 124 11.95 -7.37 -7.09
C GLY A 124 12.39 -7.50 -5.62
N ASP A 125 12.33 -6.43 -4.82
CA ASP A 125 12.50 -6.54 -3.36
C ASP A 125 11.44 -7.49 -2.76
N VAL A 126 11.74 -8.13 -1.64
CA VAL A 126 10.83 -9.08 -1.00
C VAL A 126 10.53 -8.64 0.42
N LEU A 127 9.25 -8.53 0.75
CA LEU A 127 8.77 -8.40 2.12
C LEU A 127 8.58 -9.81 2.68
N LYS A 128 9.45 -10.20 3.62
CA LYS A 128 9.42 -11.51 4.27
C LYS A 128 8.74 -11.37 5.61
N PHE A 129 7.56 -11.97 5.73
CA PHE A 129 6.80 -12.12 6.95
C PHE A 129 7.11 -13.47 7.61
N PRO A 130 6.67 -13.71 8.88
CA PRO A 130 6.92 -14.99 9.55
C PRO A 130 6.43 -16.21 8.77
N ASN A 131 5.28 -16.13 8.09
CA ASN A 131 4.63 -17.27 7.46
C ASN A 131 4.43 -17.13 5.94
N CYS A 132 4.82 -16.01 5.32
CA CYS A 132 4.72 -15.83 3.86
C CYS A 132 5.77 -14.86 3.33
N ALA A 133 5.88 -14.74 2.02
CA ALA A 133 6.74 -13.76 1.37
C ALA A 133 6.04 -13.11 0.16
N LEU A 134 6.10 -11.77 0.10
CA LEU A 134 5.51 -10.97 -0.96
C LEU A 134 6.60 -10.23 -1.71
N GLN A 135 6.52 -10.21 -3.04
CA GLN A 135 7.52 -9.53 -3.88
C GLN A 135 6.98 -8.22 -4.43
N VAL A 136 7.75 -7.16 -4.29
CA VAL A 136 7.48 -5.82 -4.83
C VAL A 136 7.49 -5.87 -6.36
N ARG A 137 6.41 -5.38 -6.99
CA ARG A 137 6.24 -5.43 -8.43
C ARG A 137 6.19 -4.06 -9.08
N ILE A 138 5.14 -3.32 -8.86
CA ILE A 138 4.87 -2.04 -9.54
C ILE A 138 4.17 -1.05 -8.60
N PRO A 139 4.35 0.27 -8.80
CA PRO A 139 3.55 1.27 -8.10
C PRO A 139 2.08 1.19 -8.52
N ARG A 140 1.17 1.59 -7.64
CA ARG A 140 -0.22 1.80 -8.00
C ARG A 140 -0.35 3.08 -8.85
N GLU A 141 -1.10 2.98 -9.95
CA GLU A 141 -1.48 4.15 -10.75
C GLU A 141 -2.77 4.78 -10.20
N PRO A 142 -2.82 6.12 -10.08
CA PRO A 142 -4.03 6.80 -9.66
C PRO A 142 -5.15 6.59 -10.69
N CYS A 143 -6.39 6.46 -10.21
CA CYS A 143 -7.55 6.29 -11.07
C CYS A 143 -8.77 7.05 -10.50
N TYR A 144 -9.80 7.25 -11.31
CA TYR A 144 -11.01 7.98 -10.90
C TYR A 144 -11.76 7.33 -9.72
N LYS A 145 -11.66 5.99 -9.56
CA LYS A 145 -12.24 5.30 -8.40
C LYS A 145 -11.60 5.74 -7.09
N PHE A 146 -10.33 6.16 -7.13
CA PHE A 146 -9.64 6.71 -5.97
C PHE A 146 -10.20 8.08 -5.56
N ASN A 147 -10.59 8.93 -6.52
CA ASN A 147 -11.29 10.18 -6.21
C ASN A 147 -12.58 9.93 -5.43
N ALA A 148 -13.35 8.93 -5.84
CA ALA A 148 -14.59 8.58 -5.17
C ALA A 148 -14.34 7.99 -3.76
N ALA A 149 -13.32 7.16 -3.59
CA ALA A 149 -12.94 6.61 -2.28
C ALA A 149 -12.49 7.70 -1.32
N MET A 150 -11.72 8.69 -1.80
CA MET A 150 -11.25 9.83 -0.99
C MET A 150 -12.31 10.92 -0.79
N GLY A 151 -13.40 10.91 -1.57
CA GLY A 151 -14.51 11.84 -1.48
C GLY A 151 -14.31 13.17 -2.21
N PHE A 152 -13.20 13.39 -2.94
CA PHE A 152 -12.95 14.63 -3.71
C PHE A 152 -12.26 14.35 -5.04
N SER A 153 -12.53 15.23 -6.03
CA SER A 153 -12.17 15.01 -7.44
C SER A 153 -10.67 15.09 -7.76
N ARG A 154 -9.87 15.69 -6.88
CA ARG A 154 -8.43 15.89 -7.11
C ARG A 154 -7.53 14.86 -6.45
N ALA A 155 -8.06 13.83 -5.77
CA ALA A 155 -7.27 12.86 -5.03
C ALA A 155 -6.27 12.10 -5.93
N SER A 156 -6.71 11.65 -7.12
CA SER A 156 -5.82 10.98 -8.07
C SER A 156 -4.70 11.88 -8.59
N ARG A 157 -4.97 13.18 -8.77
CA ARG A 157 -3.96 14.16 -9.15
C ARG A 157 -2.96 14.40 -8.01
N LEU A 158 -3.43 14.54 -6.77
CA LEU A 158 -2.56 14.66 -5.61
C LEU A 158 -1.67 13.42 -5.42
N MET A 159 -2.18 12.21 -5.69
CA MET A 159 -1.36 11.00 -5.71
C MET A 159 -0.26 11.07 -6.78
N ALA A 160 -0.60 11.55 -7.99
CA ALA A 160 0.38 11.71 -9.06
C ALA A 160 1.46 12.76 -8.74
N GLU A 161 1.09 13.84 -8.07
CA GLU A 161 1.98 14.94 -7.69
C GLU A 161 2.88 14.58 -6.49
N SER A 162 2.34 13.90 -5.46
CA SER A 162 3.07 13.53 -4.24
C SER A 162 3.95 12.30 -4.41
N GLY A 163 3.60 11.39 -5.31
CA GLY A 163 4.23 10.08 -5.41
C GLY A 163 3.81 9.09 -4.32
N PHE A 164 2.88 9.43 -3.45
CA PHE A 164 2.36 8.59 -2.36
C PHE A 164 1.38 7.55 -2.91
N CYS A 165 1.92 6.60 -3.67
CA CYS A 165 1.14 5.70 -4.50
C CYS A 165 0.94 4.30 -3.89
N GLY A 166 1.76 3.90 -2.91
CA GLY A 166 1.81 2.52 -2.46
C GLY A 166 2.34 1.57 -3.55
N VAL A 167 2.29 0.28 -3.29
CA VAL A 167 2.92 -0.71 -4.16
C VAL A 167 2.09 -1.97 -4.30
N TYR A 168 2.01 -2.52 -5.51
CA TYR A 168 1.48 -3.86 -5.74
C TYR A 168 2.57 -4.90 -5.52
N LEU A 169 2.15 -6.00 -4.91
CA LEU A 169 2.97 -7.14 -4.54
C LEU A 169 2.41 -8.41 -5.20
N SER A 170 3.30 -9.28 -5.69
CA SER A 170 2.95 -10.67 -6.01
C SER A 170 3.24 -11.57 -4.82
N VAL A 171 2.55 -12.70 -4.73
CA VAL A 171 2.79 -13.70 -3.70
C VAL A 171 3.92 -14.62 -4.15
N ARG A 172 5.07 -14.53 -3.46
CA ARG A 172 6.24 -15.38 -3.72
C ARG A 172 6.18 -16.69 -2.95
N LEU A 173 5.73 -16.62 -1.69
CA LEU A 173 5.50 -17.78 -0.83
C LEU A 173 4.13 -17.61 -0.18
N PRO A 174 3.14 -18.46 -0.54
CA PRO A 174 1.85 -18.49 0.14
C PRO A 174 1.98 -18.86 1.62
N GLY A 175 0.98 -18.49 2.43
CA GLY A 175 0.97 -18.76 3.87
C GLY A 175 -0.11 -17.96 4.58
N SER A 176 0.26 -17.16 5.58
CA SER A 176 -0.68 -16.28 6.30
C SER A 176 -0.04 -14.98 6.73
N LEU A 177 -0.86 -13.95 6.94
CA LEU A 177 -0.51 -12.64 7.49
C LEU A 177 -1.42 -12.30 8.67
N CYS A 178 -0.85 -11.68 9.69
CA CYS A 178 -1.62 -11.15 10.82
C CYS A 178 -1.16 -9.73 11.16
N ALA A 179 -2.11 -8.84 11.46
CA ALA A 179 -1.77 -7.51 11.98
C ALA A 179 -0.91 -7.63 13.23
N GLY A 180 0.07 -6.73 13.37
CA GLY A 180 1.08 -6.77 14.44
C GLY A 180 2.36 -7.53 14.08
N GLU A 181 2.40 -8.32 13.01
CA GLU A 181 3.62 -8.99 12.57
C GLU A 181 4.69 -8.01 12.11
N SER A 182 5.94 -8.26 12.50
CA SER A 182 7.10 -7.60 11.92
C SER A 182 7.50 -8.28 10.60
N PHE A 183 8.14 -7.54 9.71
CA PHE A 183 8.66 -8.09 8.45
C PHE A 183 10.06 -7.58 8.12
N GLU A 184 10.78 -8.37 7.34
CA GLU A 184 12.09 -8.04 6.78
C GLU A 184 11.96 -7.58 5.33
N LEU A 185 12.71 -6.55 4.94
CA LEU A 185 12.92 -6.19 3.53
C LEU A 185 14.19 -6.87 3.04
N LEU A 186 14.02 -7.83 2.15
CA LEU A 186 15.13 -8.52 1.46
C LEU A 186 15.35 -7.84 0.10
N PRO A 187 16.51 -7.20 -0.12
CA PRO A 187 16.79 -6.54 -1.38
C PRO A 187 16.80 -7.51 -2.57
N GLY A 188 16.14 -7.11 -3.67
CA GLY A 188 16.26 -7.74 -4.98
C GLY A 188 17.47 -7.21 -5.76
N GLN A 189 17.43 -7.33 -7.10
CA GLN A 189 18.49 -6.79 -7.99
C GLN A 189 18.57 -5.27 -8.00
N ARG A 190 17.51 -4.57 -7.56
CA ARG A 190 17.42 -3.10 -7.48
C ARG A 190 17.77 -2.37 -8.78
N SER A 191 17.31 -2.89 -9.90
CA SER A 191 17.54 -2.29 -11.24
C SER A 191 16.69 -1.03 -11.45
N VAL A 192 15.45 -0.99 -10.92
CA VAL A 192 14.53 0.14 -11.03
C VAL A 192 13.75 0.31 -9.73
N SER A 193 13.72 1.54 -9.21
CA SER A 193 12.95 1.84 -8.00
C SER A 193 11.45 2.03 -8.29
N ILE A 194 10.62 1.86 -7.27
CA ILE A 194 9.18 2.15 -7.38
C ILE A 194 8.93 3.61 -7.74
N ALA A 195 9.69 4.54 -7.17
CA ALA A 195 9.61 5.96 -7.50
C ALA A 195 9.93 6.24 -8.97
N GLN A 196 10.95 5.59 -9.55
CA GLN A 196 11.30 5.70 -10.98
C GLN A 196 10.19 5.15 -11.88
N LEU A 197 9.63 3.98 -11.53
CA LEU A 197 8.51 3.40 -12.27
C LEU A 197 7.28 4.31 -12.22
N PHE A 198 6.95 4.87 -11.06
CA PHE A 198 5.84 5.78 -10.91
C PHE A 198 6.02 7.05 -11.73
N ALA A 199 7.17 7.70 -11.63
CA ALA A 199 7.49 8.89 -12.41
C ALA A 199 7.42 8.64 -13.94
N ALA A 200 7.85 7.46 -14.41
CA ALA A 200 7.76 7.07 -15.82
C ALA A 200 6.29 6.90 -16.28
N LYS A 201 5.42 6.34 -15.41
CA LYS A 201 3.99 6.20 -15.69
C LYS A 201 3.28 7.55 -15.72
N MET A 202 3.55 8.42 -14.73
CA MET A 202 2.92 9.75 -14.67
C MET A 202 3.28 10.63 -15.86
N ARG A 203 4.50 10.55 -16.38
CA ARG A 203 4.89 11.26 -17.63
C ARG A 203 4.08 10.85 -18.86
N LYS A 204 3.57 9.62 -18.92
CA LYS A 204 2.69 9.17 -20.03
C LYS A 204 1.27 9.71 -19.91
N HIS A 205 0.79 9.98 -18.70
CA HIS A 205 -0.54 10.54 -18.45
C HIS A 205 -0.60 12.07 -18.61
N LEU A 206 0.55 12.75 -18.64
CA LEU A 206 0.65 14.21 -18.79
C LEU A 206 0.90 14.66 -20.25
N ARG A 207 1.05 13.70 -21.17
CA ARG A 207 1.15 13.94 -22.62
C ARG A 207 -0.20 13.66 -23.30
#